data_97a39d6c6bf173bf76076fa986d9a302
#
_entry.id   97a39d6c6bf173bf76076fa986d9a302
#
_cell.length_a   1.000
_cell.length_b   1.000
_cell.length_c   1.000
_cell.angle_alpha   90.00
_cell.angle_beta   90.00
_cell.angle_gamma   90.00
#
_symmetry.space_group_name_H-M   'P 1'
#
loop_
_entity.id
_entity.type
_entity.pdbx_description
1 polymer ?
#
loop_
_entity_poly.entity_id
_entity_poly.type
_entity_poly.pdbx_seq_one_letter_code
_entity_poly.pdbx_strand_id
1 'polypeptide(L)'
;MKWTRIRNPRWLDETNIHAMVTFEGIGEVPFTANPHDVEAHGRAIHAAILSGAHGPIAPVDAKREQALQDAIRARKKRAILRDTRWPIDRHDEQRRLGIETTDGPGLIAALVHWRQQIRDWNSGDRPRLPMALKTMFKNQEY
;
A
#
# COMPACT_ATOMS: atom_id res chain seq x y z
N MET A 1 -7.24 4.26 -29.08
CA MET A 1 -5.79 4.59 -29.15
C MET A 1 -5.10 3.47 -29.91
N LYS A 2 -4.26 3.80 -30.92
CA LYS A 2 -3.52 2.79 -31.70
C LYS A 2 -2.12 2.64 -31.14
N TRP A 3 -1.63 1.40 -31.08
CA TRP A 3 -0.27 1.07 -30.67
C TRP A 3 0.44 0.33 -31.81
N THR A 4 1.76 0.47 -31.85
CA THR A 4 2.59 -0.07 -32.95
C THR A 4 3.62 -1.09 -32.49
N ARG A 5 4.02 -1.05 -31.23
CA ARG A 5 5.06 -1.92 -30.69
C ARG A 5 4.85 -2.22 -29.21
N ILE A 6 5.14 -3.45 -28.80
CA ILE A 6 5.17 -3.89 -27.41
C ILE A 6 6.55 -4.52 -27.15
N ARG A 7 7.19 -4.17 -26.02
CA ARG A 7 8.50 -4.72 -25.61
C ARG A 7 8.52 -5.05 -24.12
N ASN A 8 9.39 -6.00 -23.77
CA ASN A 8 9.69 -6.38 -22.40
C ASN A 8 8.45 -6.71 -21.56
N PRO A 9 7.53 -7.56 -22.04
CA PRO A 9 6.38 -7.94 -21.24
C PRO A 9 6.81 -8.77 -20.04
N ARG A 10 6.22 -8.46 -18.86
CA ARG A 10 6.44 -9.19 -17.62
C ARG A 10 5.17 -9.23 -16.78
N TRP A 11 4.95 -10.29 -16.10
CA TRP A 11 3.88 -10.39 -15.13
C TRP A 11 4.13 -9.45 -13.96
N LEU A 12 3.13 -8.68 -13.55
CA LEU A 12 3.11 -7.96 -12.28
C LEU A 12 2.47 -8.81 -11.19
N ASP A 13 1.42 -9.53 -11.56
CA ASP A 13 0.65 -10.46 -10.75
C ASP A 13 0.01 -11.52 -11.66
N GLU A 14 -0.98 -12.26 -11.17
CA GLU A 14 -1.66 -13.33 -11.92
C GLU A 14 -2.46 -12.86 -13.14
N THR A 15 -2.78 -11.55 -13.22
CA THR A 15 -3.66 -10.98 -14.26
C THR A 15 -3.08 -9.80 -15.01
N ASN A 16 -2.20 -9.04 -14.36
CA ASN A 16 -1.65 -7.81 -14.90
C ASN A 16 -0.29 -8.05 -15.55
N ILE A 17 -0.13 -7.53 -16.78
CA ILE A 17 1.13 -7.58 -17.51
C ILE A 17 1.65 -6.15 -17.69
N HIS A 18 2.87 -5.91 -17.26
CA HIS A 18 3.58 -4.66 -17.55
C HIS A 18 4.41 -4.82 -18.80
N ALA A 19 4.39 -3.81 -19.69
CA ALA A 19 5.21 -3.77 -20.88
C ALA A 19 5.54 -2.32 -21.28
N MET A 20 6.55 -2.14 -22.11
CA MET A 20 6.77 -0.87 -22.81
C MET A 20 5.94 -0.90 -24.11
N VAL A 21 5.04 0.06 -24.28
CA VAL A 21 4.13 0.14 -25.42
C VAL A 21 4.37 1.45 -26.16
N THR A 22 4.53 1.36 -27.48
CA THR A 22 4.63 2.52 -28.34
C THR A 22 3.25 2.84 -28.93
N PHE A 23 2.71 4.00 -28.57
CA PHE A 23 1.47 4.52 -29.12
C PHE A 23 1.72 5.54 -30.23
N GLU A 24 0.85 5.54 -31.23
CA GLU A 24 0.88 6.55 -32.30
C GLU A 24 0.67 7.96 -31.69
N GLY A 25 1.57 8.87 -32.01
CA GLY A 25 1.50 10.26 -31.54
C GLY A 25 1.95 10.53 -30.10
N ILE A 26 2.23 9.49 -29.30
CA ILE A 26 2.69 9.63 -27.89
C ILE A 26 4.12 9.12 -27.74
N GLY A 27 4.51 8.06 -28.45
CA GLY A 27 5.79 7.39 -28.31
C GLY A 27 5.73 6.20 -27.34
N GLU A 28 6.90 5.78 -26.85
CA GLU A 28 7.05 4.61 -25.99
C GLU A 28 6.83 5.00 -24.53
N VAL A 29 5.85 4.35 -23.89
CA VAL A 29 5.50 4.58 -22.48
C VAL A 29 5.34 3.25 -21.73
N PRO A 30 5.59 3.22 -20.41
CA PRO A 30 5.27 2.09 -19.59
C PRO A 30 3.74 1.92 -19.50
N PHE A 31 3.26 0.70 -19.70
CA PHE A 31 1.84 0.39 -19.73
C PHE A 31 1.55 -0.89 -18.93
N THR A 32 0.47 -0.88 -18.16
CA THR A 32 -0.03 -2.08 -17.49
C THR A 32 -1.31 -2.54 -18.16
N ALA A 33 -1.25 -3.69 -18.81
CA ALA A 33 -2.37 -4.30 -19.50
C ALA A 33 -3.12 -5.26 -18.58
N ASN A 34 -4.46 -5.19 -18.59
CA ASN A 34 -5.36 -6.04 -17.81
C ASN A 34 -6.45 -6.60 -18.73
N PRO A 35 -6.89 -7.88 -18.57
CA PRO A 35 -7.95 -8.46 -19.38
C PRO A 35 -9.32 -7.81 -19.15
N HIS A 36 -9.51 -7.15 -18.00
CA HIS A 36 -10.75 -6.46 -17.62
C HIS A 36 -10.61 -4.93 -17.65
N ASP A 37 -9.60 -4.41 -18.37
CA ASP A 37 -9.42 -2.97 -18.52
C ASP A 37 -10.70 -2.32 -19.08
N VAL A 38 -11.10 -1.17 -18.54
CA VAL A 38 -12.23 -0.39 -19.04
C VAL A 38 -11.99 0.06 -20.47
N GLU A 39 -10.73 0.32 -20.82
CA GLU A 39 -10.34 0.75 -22.16
C GLU A 39 -10.10 -0.44 -23.10
N ALA A 40 -10.71 -0.38 -24.29
CA ALA A 40 -10.58 -1.44 -25.28
C ALA A 40 -9.12 -1.71 -25.71
N HIS A 41 -8.29 -0.66 -25.76
CA HIS A 41 -6.89 -0.83 -26.13
C HIS A 41 -6.08 -1.55 -25.02
N GLY A 42 -6.41 -1.39 -23.75
CA GLY A 42 -5.78 -2.12 -22.65
C GLY A 42 -6.03 -3.64 -22.75
N ARG A 43 -7.30 -4.02 -23.02
CA ARG A 43 -7.67 -5.42 -23.26
C ARG A 43 -7.00 -5.99 -24.51
N ALA A 44 -6.93 -5.20 -25.59
CA ALA A 44 -6.29 -5.62 -26.85
C ALA A 44 -4.78 -5.83 -26.68
N ILE A 45 -4.09 -4.95 -25.96
CA ILE A 45 -2.66 -5.09 -25.64
C ILE A 45 -2.42 -6.34 -24.79
N HIS A 46 -3.25 -6.57 -23.77
CA HIS A 46 -3.16 -7.79 -22.94
C HIS A 46 -3.28 -9.06 -23.79
N ALA A 47 -4.30 -9.15 -24.64
CA ALA A 47 -4.51 -10.28 -25.56
C ALA A 47 -3.34 -10.45 -26.55
N ALA A 48 -2.81 -9.34 -27.10
CA ALA A 48 -1.66 -9.37 -28.01
C ALA A 48 -0.39 -9.90 -27.31
N ILE A 49 -0.15 -9.53 -26.06
CA ILE A 49 1.00 -10.07 -25.29
C ILE A 49 0.83 -11.57 -25.06
N LEU A 50 -0.36 -12.01 -24.65
CA LEU A 50 -0.66 -13.42 -24.41
C LEU A 50 -0.55 -14.30 -25.66
N SER A 51 -0.77 -13.74 -26.86
CA SER A 51 -0.60 -14.49 -28.12
C SER A 51 0.83 -14.93 -28.41
N GLY A 52 1.82 -14.40 -27.64
CA GLY A 52 3.24 -14.69 -27.82
C GLY A 52 3.91 -13.91 -28.97
N ALA A 53 3.17 -13.08 -29.72
CA ALA A 53 3.69 -12.31 -30.84
C ALA A 53 4.76 -11.28 -30.46
N HIS A 54 4.86 -10.94 -29.16
CA HIS A 54 5.77 -9.94 -28.62
C HIS A 54 6.88 -10.53 -27.74
N GLY A 55 7.14 -11.83 -27.88
CA GLY A 55 8.15 -12.58 -27.13
C GLY A 55 7.63 -13.17 -25.82
N PRO A 56 8.49 -13.87 -25.08
CA PRO A 56 8.11 -14.50 -23.82
C PRO A 56 7.82 -13.44 -22.75
N ILE A 57 6.81 -13.73 -21.93
CA ILE A 57 6.45 -12.89 -20.79
C ILE A 57 7.38 -13.27 -19.62
N ALA A 58 8.18 -12.32 -19.13
CA ALA A 58 9.01 -12.56 -17.97
C ALA A 58 8.16 -12.84 -16.72
N PRO A 59 8.60 -13.74 -15.82
CA PRO A 59 7.86 -14.05 -14.59
C PRO A 59 7.77 -12.83 -13.66
N VAL A 60 6.88 -12.91 -12.68
CA VAL A 60 6.77 -11.91 -11.61
C VAL A 60 8.13 -11.75 -10.91
N ASP A 61 8.61 -10.52 -10.82
CA ASP A 61 9.80 -10.20 -10.05
C ASP A 61 9.45 -10.18 -8.55
N ALA A 62 9.53 -11.35 -7.92
CA ALA A 62 9.18 -11.52 -6.52
C ALA A 62 9.95 -10.58 -5.58
N LYS A 63 11.23 -10.27 -5.91
CA LYS A 63 12.06 -9.36 -5.10
C LYS A 63 11.54 -7.92 -5.20
N ARG A 64 11.14 -7.50 -6.39
CA ARG A 64 10.58 -6.17 -6.63
C ARG A 64 9.20 -6.03 -5.99
N GLU A 65 8.36 -7.05 -6.12
CA GLU A 65 7.04 -7.09 -5.48
C GLU A 65 7.17 -7.02 -3.97
N GLN A 66 8.08 -7.80 -3.38
CA GLN A 66 8.34 -7.75 -1.94
C GLN A 66 8.81 -6.35 -1.50
N ALA A 67 9.73 -5.74 -2.24
CA ALA A 67 10.21 -4.38 -1.93
C ALA A 67 9.08 -3.34 -2.00
N LEU A 68 8.16 -3.47 -2.95
CA LEU A 68 6.98 -2.61 -3.05
C LEU A 68 6.05 -2.79 -1.84
N GLN A 69 5.75 -4.02 -1.47
CA GLN A 69 4.91 -4.33 -0.29
C GLN A 69 5.55 -3.80 1.00
N ASP A 70 6.86 -3.93 1.14
CA ASP A 70 7.59 -3.39 2.30
C ASP A 70 7.55 -1.85 2.34
N ALA A 71 7.66 -1.19 1.19
CA ALA A 71 7.54 0.26 1.10
C ALA A 71 6.13 0.75 1.46
N ILE A 72 5.08 0.08 0.97
CA ILE A 72 3.68 0.36 1.33
C ILE A 72 3.45 0.19 2.83
N ARG A 73 3.94 -0.91 3.40
CA ARG A 73 3.86 -1.20 4.83
C ARG A 73 4.56 -0.11 5.66
N ALA A 74 5.77 0.26 5.29
CA ALA A 74 6.53 1.31 5.95
C ALA A 74 5.81 2.66 5.93
N ARG A 75 5.16 3.01 4.81
CA ARG A 75 4.35 4.23 4.70
C ARG A 75 3.14 4.18 5.65
N LYS A 76 2.41 3.06 5.67
CA LYS A 76 1.27 2.84 6.59
C LYS A 76 1.68 2.95 8.05
N LYS A 77 2.78 2.29 8.45
CA LYS A 77 3.33 2.39 9.81
C LYS A 77 3.57 3.83 10.22
N ARG A 78 4.29 4.60 9.38
CA ARG A 78 4.60 6.01 9.67
C ARG A 78 3.33 6.84 9.86
N ALA A 79 2.33 6.67 8.99
CA ALA A 79 1.05 7.38 9.09
C ALA A 79 0.34 7.04 10.41
N ILE A 80 0.16 5.75 10.72
CA ILE A 80 -0.49 5.31 11.96
C ILE A 80 0.24 5.86 13.20
N LEU A 81 1.56 5.73 13.27
CA LEU A 81 2.34 6.18 14.41
C LEU A 81 2.32 7.71 14.58
N ARG A 82 2.28 8.46 13.50
CA ARG A 82 2.11 9.92 13.54
C ARG A 82 0.72 10.28 14.06
N ASP A 83 -0.31 9.72 13.46
CA ASP A 83 -1.71 10.12 13.70
C ASP A 83 -2.23 9.64 15.07
N THR A 84 -1.56 8.68 15.70
CA THR A 84 -1.93 8.14 17.02
C THR A 84 -1.00 8.61 18.16
N ARG A 85 -0.16 9.61 17.92
CA ARG A 85 0.77 10.15 18.92
C ARG A 85 0.09 11.09 19.92
N TRP A 86 -0.85 11.89 19.48
CA TRP A 86 -1.44 13.00 20.22
C TRP A 86 -2.04 12.65 21.60
N PRO A 87 -2.66 11.45 21.85
CA PRO A 87 -3.16 11.16 23.18
C PRO A 87 -2.04 11.00 24.22
N ILE A 88 -0.90 10.47 23.80
CA ILE A 88 0.28 10.31 24.66
C ILE A 88 0.84 11.70 25.00
N ASP A 89 1.03 12.55 24.00
CA ASP A 89 1.56 13.90 24.18
C ASP A 89 0.66 14.73 25.09
N ARG A 90 -0.68 14.65 24.91
CA ARG A 90 -1.66 15.29 25.80
C ARG A 90 -1.58 14.77 27.23
N HIS A 91 -1.50 13.47 27.43
CA HIS A 91 -1.40 12.86 28.74
C HIS A 91 -0.11 13.32 29.48
N ASP A 92 1.02 13.33 28.78
CA ASP A 92 2.30 13.76 29.34
C ASP A 92 2.28 15.26 29.70
N GLU A 93 1.66 16.11 28.87
CA GLU A 93 1.50 17.53 29.15
C GLU A 93 0.61 17.77 30.38
N GLN A 94 -0.55 17.09 30.46
CA GLN A 94 -1.46 17.18 31.60
C GLN A 94 -0.76 16.78 32.91
N ARG A 95 0.03 15.70 32.88
CA ARG A 95 0.81 15.28 34.04
C ARG A 95 1.87 16.32 34.46
N ARG A 96 2.56 16.93 33.51
CA ARG A 96 3.56 18.00 33.82
C ARG A 96 2.92 19.23 34.45
N LEU A 97 1.70 19.55 34.03
CA LEU A 97 0.94 20.68 34.56
C LEU A 97 0.23 20.36 35.87
N GLY A 98 0.25 19.13 36.35
CA GLY A 98 -0.43 18.70 37.56
C GLY A 98 -1.95 18.72 37.49
N ILE A 99 -2.51 18.65 36.28
CA ILE A 99 -3.95 18.59 36.04
C ILE A 99 -4.41 17.16 35.81
N GLU A 100 -5.70 16.90 36.05
CA GLU A 100 -6.29 15.59 35.83
C GLU A 100 -6.15 15.19 34.36
N THR A 101 -5.71 13.94 34.11
CA THR A 101 -5.52 13.42 32.77
C THR A 101 -6.86 12.99 32.15
N THR A 102 -7.11 13.40 30.91
CA THR A 102 -8.31 13.04 30.17
C THR A 102 -8.43 11.54 29.92
N ASP A 103 -7.29 10.91 29.62
CA ASP A 103 -7.19 9.46 29.38
C ASP A 103 -6.53 8.79 30.59
N GLY A 104 -7.13 7.73 31.08
CA GLY A 104 -6.58 6.98 32.19
C GLY A 104 -5.24 6.31 31.82
N PRO A 105 -4.36 6.07 32.82
CA PRO A 105 -3.04 5.48 32.58
C PRO A 105 -3.12 4.10 31.91
N GLY A 106 -4.17 3.31 32.16
CA GLY A 106 -4.41 2.03 31.51
C GLY A 106 -4.68 2.15 30.00
N LEU A 107 -5.42 3.17 29.57
CA LEU A 107 -5.67 3.43 28.15
C LEU A 107 -4.39 3.89 27.44
N ILE A 108 -3.60 4.74 28.06
CA ILE A 108 -2.32 5.19 27.51
C ILE A 108 -1.34 4.01 27.41
N ALA A 109 -1.27 3.14 28.42
CA ALA A 109 -0.44 1.93 28.37
C ALA A 109 -0.87 0.98 27.23
N ALA A 110 -2.17 0.78 27.04
CA ALA A 110 -2.72 -0.01 25.95
C ALA A 110 -2.36 0.60 24.57
N LEU A 111 -2.44 1.92 24.43
CA LEU A 111 -2.04 2.63 23.21
C LEU A 111 -0.55 2.48 22.94
N VAL A 112 0.30 2.64 23.94
CA VAL A 112 1.76 2.47 23.78
C VAL A 112 2.09 1.04 23.36
N HIS A 113 1.47 0.03 23.98
CA HIS A 113 1.65 -1.37 23.61
C HIS A 113 1.23 -1.66 22.17
N TRP A 114 0.03 -1.22 21.75
CA TRP A 114 -0.42 -1.40 20.38
C TRP A 114 0.49 -0.68 19.38
N ARG A 115 0.95 0.54 19.67
CA ARG A 115 1.91 1.26 18.82
C ARG A 115 3.24 0.51 18.70
N GLN A 116 3.67 -0.21 19.73
CA GLN A 116 4.84 -1.10 19.62
C GLN A 116 4.57 -2.26 18.66
N GLN A 117 3.40 -2.89 18.73
CA GLN A 117 3.01 -3.92 17.75
C GLN A 117 3.02 -3.37 16.30
N ILE A 118 2.57 -2.13 16.09
CA ILE A 118 2.66 -1.46 14.77
C ILE A 118 4.12 -1.28 14.33
N ARG A 119 5.03 -0.89 15.23
CA ARG A 119 6.47 -0.79 14.90
C ARG A 119 7.06 -2.13 14.49
N ASP A 120 6.66 -3.19 15.17
CA ASP A 120 7.19 -4.55 14.97
C ASP A 120 6.51 -5.30 13.80
N TRP A 121 5.45 -4.72 13.24
CA TRP A 121 4.71 -5.32 12.12
C TRP A 121 5.56 -5.35 10.84
N ASN A 122 6.12 -6.53 10.52
CA ASN A 122 7.00 -6.73 9.36
C ASN A 122 6.39 -7.64 8.28
N SER A 123 5.38 -8.44 8.63
CA SER A 123 4.69 -9.36 7.73
C SER A 123 3.28 -9.64 8.22
N GLY A 124 2.47 -10.29 7.40
CA GLY A 124 1.11 -10.67 7.75
C GLY A 124 0.15 -9.50 7.94
N ASP A 125 -0.93 -9.75 8.66
CA ASP A 125 -1.98 -8.77 8.90
C ASP A 125 -1.52 -7.65 9.84
N ARG A 126 -2.05 -6.46 9.59
CA ARG A 126 -1.83 -5.31 10.45
C ARG A 126 -2.41 -5.57 11.86
N PRO A 127 -1.67 -5.25 12.95
CA PRO A 127 -2.21 -5.32 14.30
C PRO A 127 -3.49 -4.49 14.43
N ARG A 128 -4.57 -5.14 14.89
CA ARG A 128 -5.87 -4.48 15.05
C ARG A 128 -5.86 -3.52 16.23
N LEU A 129 -6.52 -2.39 16.08
CA LEU A 129 -6.72 -1.45 17.17
C LEU A 129 -7.56 -2.13 18.29
N PRO A 130 -7.07 -2.17 19.54
CA PRO A 130 -7.83 -2.70 20.67
C PRO A 130 -9.18 -2.00 20.84
N MET A 131 -10.21 -2.76 21.21
CA MET A 131 -11.57 -2.22 21.37
C MET A 131 -11.60 -1.03 22.35
N ALA A 132 -10.84 -1.10 23.44
CA ALA A 132 -10.77 -0.03 24.43
C ALA A 132 -10.26 1.31 23.86
N LEU A 133 -9.47 1.27 22.78
CA LEU A 133 -8.92 2.46 22.14
C LEU A 133 -9.80 3.03 21.03
N LYS A 134 -10.83 2.31 20.60
CA LYS A 134 -11.71 2.76 19.49
C LYS A 134 -12.40 4.09 19.75
N THR A 135 -12.68 4.41 21.00
CA THR A 135 -13.30 5.68 21.37
C THR A 135 -12.39 6.88 21.20
N MET A 136 -11.07 6.68 21.31
CA MET A 136 -10.06 7.73 21.07
C MET A 136 -9.97 8.10 19.58
N PHE A 137 -10.24 7.14 18.69
CA PHE A 137 -10.00 7.27 17.25
C PHE A 137 -11.26 7.04 16.43
N LYS A 138 -12.41 7.61 16.90
CA LYS A 138 -13.77 7.37 16.33
C LYS A 138 -13.91 7.61 14.83
N ASN A 139 -13.05 8.44 14.25
CA ASN A 139 -13.11 8.83 12.83
C ASN A 139 -11.99 8.23 12.00
N GLN A 140 -11.27 7.24 12.52
CA GLN A 140 -10.12 6.65 11.83
C GLN A 140 -10.25 5.13 11.80
N GLU A 141 -10.17 4.55 10.61
CA GLU A 141 -10.13 3.10 10.41
C GLU A 141 -8.68 2.60 10.52
N TYR A 142 -8.33 2.10 11.71
CA TYR A 142 -7.04 1.45 11.94
C TYR A 142 -7.16 -0.06 12.05
#